data_840d637fe82ffac25f168ad8a3365ad0
#
_entry.id   840d637fe82ffac25f168ad8a3365ad0
#
_cell.length_a   1.000
_cell.length_b   1.000
_cell.length_c   1.000
_cell.angle_alpha   90.00
_cell.angle_beta   90.00
_cell.angle_gamma   90.00
#
_symmetry.space_group_name_H-M   'P 1'
#
loop_
_entity.id
_entity.type
_entity.pdbx_description
1 polymer ?
#
loop_
_entity_poly.entity_id
_entity_poly.type
_entity_poly.pdbx_seq_one_letter_code
_entity_poly.pdbx_strand_id
1 'polypeptide(L)'
;KLAEIAAQTLNVPAEEIEFAGGQVFAKGNPENTLRFSRVAGTTHWSPGELPTDMAPGVTETVTWSAPELEPPNDKDQINTSLTYGFVFDICGLEVDKVTGEVRIDKYVTMHDSGNILNPLLADGQVYGAFSWGLGIALSEEFVYSEDGSFLSGTFADYLCPTAPEVPEPEILHMVTPEPFTPLG
;
A
#
# COMPACT_ATOMS: atom_id res chain seq x y z
N LYS A 1 -20.46 11.95 16.07
CA LYS A 1 -21.31 12.55 15.03
C LYS A 1 -22.38 11.58 14.51
N LEU A 2 -22.04 10.44 13.89
CA LEU A 2 -23.06 9.47 13.42
C LEU A 2 -23.88 8.89 14.58
N ALA A 3 -23.24 8.62 15.72
CA ALA A 3 -23.93 8.19 16.92
C ALA A 3 -24.94 9.24 17.43
N GLU A 4 -24.60 10.52 17.41
CA GLU A 4 -25.50 11.61 17.81
C GLU A 4 -26.71 11.74 16.88
N ILE A 5 -26.51 11.57 15.57
CA ILE A 5 -27.61 11.56 14.59
C ILE A 5 -28.55 10.38 14.86
N ALA A 6 -27.99 9.18 15.04
CA ALA A 6 -28.77 7.99 15.37
C ALA A 6 -29.48 8.10 16.70
N ALA A 7 -28.82 8.63 17.71
CA ALA A 7 -29.35 8.87 19.05
C ALA A 7 -30.64 9.71 19.03
N GLN A 8 -30.62 10.79 18.27
CA GLN A 8 -31.80 11.64 18.09
C GLN A 8 -32.97 10.88 17.46
N THR A 9 -32.70 10.07 16.43
CA THR A 9 -33.75 9.30 15.74
C THR A 9 -34.26 8.14 16.56
N LEU A 10 -33.36 7.43 17.27
CA LEU A 10 -33.71 6.28 18.11
C LEU A 10 -34.19 6.66 19.52
N ASN A 11 -34.10 7.94 19.86
CA ASN A 11 -34.46 8.50 21.16
C ASN A 11 -33.73 7.82 22.33
N VAL A 12 -32.42 7.68 22.19
CA VAL A 12 -31.51 7.14 23.25
C VAL A 12 -30.26 8.04 23.33
N PRO A 13 -29.48 7.97 24.43
CA PRO A 13 -28.20 8.65 24.54
C PRO A 13 -27.20 8.15 23.46
N ALA A 14 -26.32 9.04 23.00
CA ALA A 14 -25.33 8.69 21.96
C ALA A 14 -24.35 7.58 22.40
N GLU A 15 -24.09 7.46 23.70
CA GLU A 15 -23.25 6.45 24.33
C GLU A 15 -23.88 5.04 24.28
N GLU A 16 -25.18 4.97 24.04
CA GLU A 16 -25.93 3.72 23.91
C GLU A 16 -26.08 3.27 22.43
N ILE A 17 -25.48 4.00 21.51
CA ILE A 17 -25.51 3.62 20.09
C ILE A 17 -24.39 2.63 19.77
N GLU A 18 -24.75 1.53 19.14
CA GLU A 18 -23.84 0.52 18.62
C GLU A 18 -23.94 0.40 17.10
N PHE A 19 -22.83 0.04 16.47
CA PHE A 19 -22.71 -0.14 15.03
C PHE A 19 -22.26 -1.58 14.75
N ALA A 20 -23.07 -2.35 14.04
CA ALA A 20 -22.68 -3.68 13.58
C ALA A 20 -23.45 -4.12 12.33
N GLY A 21 -22.80 -4.88 11.46
CA GLY A 21 -23.43 -5.48 10.29
C GLY A 21 -24.15 -4.51 9.37
N GLY A 22 -23.67 -3.25 9.24
CA GLY A 22 -24.32 -2.22 8.44
C GLY A 22 -25.60 -1.62 9.08
N GLN A 23 -25.84 -1.92 10.35
CA GLN A 23 -26.93 -1.38 11.15
C GLN A 23 -26.39 -0.48 12.27
N VAL A 24 -27.26 0.39 12.74
CA VAL A 24 -27.02 1.27 13.89
C VAL A 24 -28.21 1.07 14.83
N PHE A 25 -27.96 0.68 16.06
CA PHE A 25 -29.02 0.31 16.99
C PHE A 25 -28.71 0.74 18.43
N ALA A 26 -29.76 0.77 19.23
CA ALA A 26 -29.64 1.05 20.66
C ALA A 26 -29.10 -0.18 21.40
N LYS A 27 -28.12 0.02 22.27
CA LYS A 27 -27.53 -1.02 23.12
C LYS A 27 -28.59 -1.77 23.90
N GLY A 28 -28.57 -3.09 23.85
CA GLY A 28 -29.54 -3.94 24.52
C GLY A 28 -30.94 -3.97 23.85
N ASN A 29 -31.15 -3.25 22.76
CA ASN A 29 -32.41 -3.27 22.00
C ASN A 29 -32.14 -3.27 20.47
N PRO A 30 -31.73 -4.42 19.89
CA PRO A 30 -31.40 -4.52 18.47
C PRO A 30 -32.62 -4.35 17.53
N GLU A 31 -33.84 -4.41 18.06
CA GLU A 31 -35.06 -4.11 17.32
C GLU A 31 -35.20 -2.60 17.02
N ASN A 32 -34.67 -1.74 17.90
CA ASN A 32 -34.61 -0.30 17.70
C ASN A 32 -33.37 0.05 16.86
N THR A 33 -33.52 -0.09 15.56
CA THR A 33 -32.39 -0.06 14.59
C THR A 33 -32.66 0.81 13.39
N LEU A 34 -31.58 1.34 12.83
CA LEU A 34 -31.52 2.08 11.56
C LEU A 34 -30.47 1.44 10.65
N ARG A 35 -30.62 1.59 9.34
CA ARG A 35 -29.53 1.26 8.42
C ARG A 35 -28.40 2.29 8.53
N PHE A 36 -27.16 1.84 8.58
CA PHE A 36 -25.99 2.74 8.61
C PHE A 36 -26.02 3.75 7.45
N SER A 37 -26.37 3.30 6.24
CA SER A 37 -26.48 4.16 5.07
C SER A 37 -27.53 5.27 5.23
N ARG A 38 -28.62 5.02 5.98
CA ARG A 38 -29.63 6.03 6.27
C ARG A 38 -29.07 7.11 7.19
N VAL A 39 -28.40 6.70 8.28
CA VAL A 39 -27.79 7.62 9.23
C VAL A 39 -26.70 8.47 8.57
N ALA A 40 -25.82 7.85 7.80
CA ALA A 40 -24.79 8.56 7.05
C ALA A 40 -25.40 9.49 5.98
N GLY A 41 -26.43 9.04 5.28
CA GLY A 41 -27.14 9.81 4.26
C GLY A 41 -27.84 11.07 4.79
N THR A 42 -28.32 11.05 6.03
CA THR A 42 -28.94 12.22 6.66
C THR A 42 -28.02 13.44 6.64
N THR A 43 -26.72 13.24 6.76
CA THR A 43 -25.73 14.33 6.74
C THR A 43 -25.66 15.08 5.40
N HIS A 44 -26.10 14.46 4.31
CA HIS A 44 -26.09 15.05 2.96
C HIS A 44 -27.48 15.35 2.42
N TRP A 45 -28.42 14.42 2.64
CA TRP A 45 -29.74 14.48 2.00
C TRP A 45 -30.79 15.19 2.85
N SER A 46 -30.61 15.23 4.17
CA SER A 46 -31.59 15.81 5.10
C SER A 46 -30.89 16.66 6.17
N PRO A 47 -30.13 17.70 5.79
CA PRO A 47 -29.36 18.49 6.77
C PRO A 47 -30.25 19.20 7.82
N GLY A 48 -31.52 19.41 7.53
CA GLY A 48 -32.49 19.96 8.50
C GLY A 48 -32.89 18.99 9.62
N GLU A 49 -32.58 17.70 9.48
CA GLU A 49 -32.81 16.67 10.52
C GLU A 49 -31.57 16.43 11.41
N LEU A 50 -30.50 17.20 11.20
CA LEU A 50 -29.30 17.09 12.01
C LEU A 50 -29.51 17.69 13.41
N PRO A 51 -28.82 17.18 14.43
CA PRO A 51 -28.76 17.82 15.74
C PRO A 51 -28.37 19.29 15.64
N THR A 52 -28.86 20.11 16.57
CA THR A 52 -28.56 21.55 16.62
C THR A 52 -27.03 21.77 16.63
N ASP A 53 -26.58 22.72 15.82
CA ASP A 53 -25.17 23.10 15.65
C ASP A 53 -24.29 22.04 14.97
N MET A 54 -24.86 20.97 14.43
CA MET A 54 -24.10 19.97 13.68
C MET A 54 -23.97 20.36 12.20
N ALA A 55 -22.72 20.54 11.75
CA ALA A 55 -22.46 20.80 10.34
C ALA A 55 -22.75 19.56 9.47
N PRO A 56 -23.27 19.72 8.22
CA PRO A 56 -23.45 18.62 7.28
C PRO A 56 -22.13 17.90 6.93
N GLY A 57 -22.26 16.69 6.39
CA GLY A 57 -21.14 15.87 5.95
C GLY A 57 -20.48 15.02 7.05
N VAL A 58 -19.79 13.99 6.64
CA VAL A 58 -19.06 13.02 7.50
C VAL A 58 -17.60 12.89 7.06
N THR A 59 -16.98 14.01 6.76
CA THR A 59 -15.56 14.04 6.40
C THR A 59 -14.74 14.28 7.66
N GLU A 60 -13.81 13.37 7.93
CA GLU A 60 -12.85 13.48 9.01
C GLU A 60 -11.43 13.34 8.46
N THR A 61 -10.52 14.12 9.00
CA THR A 61 -9.08 13.99 8.73
C THR A 61 -8.40 13.57 10.01
N VAL A 62 -7.76 12.41 9.98
CA VAL A 62 -7.00 11.89 11.12
C VAL A 62 -5.53 11.83 10.72
N THR A 63 -4.68 12.41 11.54
CA THR A 63 -3.23 12.27 11.42
C THR A 63 -2.76 11.31 12.48
N TRP A 64 -2.11 10.22 12.04
CA TRP A 64 -1.47 9.29 12.93
C TRP A 64 0.04 9.42 12.81
N SER A 65 0.73 9.46 13.93
CA SER A 65 2.19 9.40 14.02
C SER A 65 2.59 8.22 14.88
N ALA A 66 3.56 7.46 14.41
CA ALA A 66 4.10 6.35 15.16
C ALA A 66 4.86 6.87 16.39
N PRO A 67 4.57 6.34 17.59
CA PRO A 67 5.15 6.86 18.84
C PRO A 67 6.65 6.55 18.98
N GLU A 68 7.15 5.54 18.27
CA GLU A 68 8.53 5.07 18.32
C GLU A 68 9.46 5.75 17.32
N LEU A 69 8.94 6.69 16.51
CA LEU A 69 9.77 7.45 15.58
C LEU A 69 10.58 8.50 16.31
N GLU A 70 11.86 8.56 16.02
CA GLU A 70 12.81 9.49 16.62
C GLU A 70 13.37 10.45 15.58
N PRO A 71 13.46 11.76 15.88
CA PRO A 71 14.14 12.72 15.02
C PRO A 71 15.66 12.46 15.01
N PRO A 72 16.41 13.06 14.07
CA PRO A 72 17.84 12.98 14.05
C PRO A 72 18.46 13.42 15.39
N ASN A 73 19.40 12.60 15.89
CA ASN A 73 20.21 12.95 17.05
C ASN A 73 21.49 13.72 16.64
N ASP A 74 22.32 14.08 17.60
CA ASP A 74 23.59 14.81 17.36
C ASP A 74 24.61 14.04 16.48
N LYS A 75 24.35 12.79 16.15
CA LYS A 75 25.16 11.94 15.26
C LYS A 75 24.45 11.66 13.93
N ASP A 76 23.43 12.41 13.60
CA ASP A 76 22.58 12.22 12.43
C ASP A 76 21.93 10.83 12.32
N GLN A 77 21.81 10.12 13.43
CA GLN A 77 21.07 8.85 13.49
C GLN A 77 19.59 9.17 13.67
N ILE A 78 18.76 8.49 12.90
CA ILE A 78 17.32 8.72 12.79
C ILE A 78 16.60 7.38 12.80
N ASN A 79 15.43 7.33 13.45
CA ASN A 79 14.49 6.21 13.33
C ASN A 79 13.19 6.71 12.69
N THR A 80 13.08 6.56 11.38
CA THR A 80 11.91 7.01 10.59
C THR A 80 11.01 5.86 10.14
N SER A 81 11.31 4.61 10.52
CA SER A 81 10.52 3.45 10.13
C SER A 81 10.27 2.55 11.31
N LEU A 82 9.03 2.09 11.48
CA LEU A 82 8.67 1.11 12.50
C LEU A 82 9.01 -0.32 12.06
N THR A 83 9.02 -0.55 10.76
CA THR A 83 9.16 -1.89 10.18
C THR A 83 10.19 -1.88 9.06
N TYR A 84 10.83 -3.01 8.87
CA TYR A 84 11.78 -3.26 7.79
C TYR A 84 11.41 -4.56 7.12
N GLY A 85 10.94 -4.47 5.87
CA GLY A 85 10.71 -5.63 5.03
C GLY A 85 12.04 -6.26 4.57
N PHE A 86 12.02 -7.56 4.35
CA PHE A 86 13.14 -8.30 3.82
C PHE A 86 12.83 -8.81 2.43
N VAL A 87 13.85 -8.77 1.58
CA VAL A 87 13.82 -9.42 0.27
C VAL A 87 14.97 -10.40 0.19
N PHE A 88 14.69 -11.58 -0.31
CA PHE A 88 15.69 -12.60 -0.55
C PHE A 88 15.54 -13.15 -1.96
N ASP A 89 16.61 -13.05 -2.75
CA ASP A 89 16.63 -13.42 -4.15
C ASP A 89 17.63 -14.54 -4.42
N ILE A 90 17.22 -15.50 -5.26
CA ILE A 90 18.10 -16.55 -5.80
C ILE A 90 18.00 -16.49 -7.32
N CYS A 91 19.15 -16.30 -7.97
CA CYS A 91 19.25 -16.30 -9.42
C CYS A 91 20.17 -17.45 -9.88
N GLY A 92 19.62 -18.40 -10.61
CA GLY A 92 20.36 -19.39 -11.38
C GLY A 92 20.58 -18.87 -12.79
N LEU A 93 21.84 -18.75 -13.21
CA LEU A 93 22.20 -18.25 -14.54
C LEU A 93 23.35 -19.03 -15.18
N GLU A 94 23.40 -18.98 -16.49
CA GLU A 94 24.53 -19.46 -17.30
C GLU A 94 25.14 -18.28 -18.08
N VAL A 95 26.45 -18.31 -18.19
CA VAL A 95 27.21 -17.33 -19.00
C VAL A 95 28.02 -18.06 -20.05
N ASP A 96 27.78 -17.72 -21.31
CA ASP A 96 28.65 -18.19 -22.41
C ASP A 96 30.02 -17.48 -22.30
N LYS A 97 31.07 -18.24 -22.09
CA LYS A 97 32.41 -17.69 -21.89
C LYS A 97 33.03 -17.11 -23.17
N VAL A 98 32.47 -17.40 -24.33
CA VAL A 98 32.97 -16.93 -25.62
C VAL A 98 32.27 -15.66 -26.04
N THR A 99 30.95 -15.63 -25.93
CA THR A 99 30.11 -14.49 -26.35
C THR A 99 29.82 -13.50 -25.24
N GLY A 100 29.91 -13.94 -23.97
CA GLY A 100 29.45 -13.15 -22.81
C GLY A 100 27.94 -13.15 -22.61
N GLU A 101 27.20 -13.90 -23.43
CA GLU A 101 25.74 -13.98 -23.32
C GLU A 101 25.32 -14.56 -21.95
N VAL A 102 24.37 -13.90 -21.32
CA VAL A 102 23.81 -14.31 -20.03
C VAL A 102 22.42 -14.87 -20.23
N ARG A 103 22.18 -16.09 -19.77
CA ARG A 103 20.87 -16.72 -19.74
C ARG A 103 20.44 -16.96 -18.30
N ILE A 104 19.33 -16.38 -17.88
CA ILE A 104 18.72 -16.66 -16.59
C ILE A 104 17.90 -17.93 -16.73
N ASP A 105 18.27 -18.95 -15.97
CA ASP A 105 17.60 -20.24 -15.97
C ASP A 105 16.43 -20.27 -15.00
N LYS A 106 16.60 -19.69 -13.82
CA LYS A 106 15.55 -19.52 -12.81
C LYS A 106 15.82 -18.34 -11.91
N TYR A 107 14.75 -17.61 -11.57
CA TYR A 107 14.79 -16.57 -10.56
C TYR A 107 13.69 -16.81 -9.53
N VAL A 108 14.07 -16.81 -8.27
CA VAL A 108 13.16 -16.93 -7.12
C VAL A 108 13.35 -15.71 -6.24
N THR A 109 12.26 -15.04 -5.94
CA THR A 109 12.27 -13.88 -5.05
C THR A 109 11.25 -14.06 -3.92
N MET A 110 11.64 -13.76 -2.70
CA MET A 110 10.78 -13.81 -1.53
C MET A 110 10.72 -12.43 -0.88
N HIS A 111 9.52 -11.93 -0.72
CA HIS A 111 9.26 -10.60 -0.18
C HIS A 111 8.53 -10.68 1.16
N ASP A 112 8.99 -9.90 2.12
CA ASP A 112 8.27 -9.56 3.33
C ASP A 112 7.62 -8.19 3.14
N SER A 113 6.32 -8.20 2.87
CA SER A 113 5.50 -6.99 2.64
C SER A 113 4.32 -6.94 3.61
N GLY A 114 4.46 -7.58 4.78
CA GLY A 114 3.39 -7.70 5.75
C GLY A 114 2.20 -8.48 5.19
N ASN A 115 1.00 -8.15 5.63
CA ASN A 115 -0.24 -8.77 5.15
C ASN A 115 -0.62 -8.25 3.76
N ILE A 116 -0.52 -9.10 2.75
CA ILE A 116 -0.86 -8.76 1.38
C ILE A 116 -2.38 -8.56 1.25
N LEU A 117 -2.81 -7.33 0.97
CA LEU A 117 -4.23 -7.00 0.79
C LEU A 117 -4.77 -7.45 -0.57
N ASN A 118 -3.95 -7.36 -1.60
CA ASN A 118 -4.29 -7.79 -2.95
C ASN A 118 -3.07 -8.45 -3.60
N PRO A 119 -3.03 -9.80 -3.64
CA PRO A 119 -1.90 -10.55 -4.21
C PRO A 119 -1.59 -10.17 -5.66
N LEU A 120 -2.60 -10.01 -6.49
CA LEU A 120 -2.41 -9.65 -7.91
C LEU A 120 -1.66 -8.32 -8.09
N LEU A 121 -2.00 -7.32 -7.27
CA LEU A 121 -1.33 -6.02 -7.32
C LEU A 121 0.08 -6.10 -6.72
N ALA A 122 0.26 -6.85 -5.63
CA ALA A 122 1.56 -7.04 -4.99
C ALA A 122 2.54 -7.73 -5.94
N ASP A 123 2.13 -8.85 -6.55
CA ASP A 123 2.93 -9.57 -7.53
C ASP A 123 3.24 -8.71 -8.75
N GLY A 124 2.27 -7.92 -9.22
CA GLY A 124 2.49 -6.96 -10.31
C GLY A 124 3.58 -5.93 -10.01
N GLN A 125 3.69 -5.46 -8.76
CA GLN A 125 4.79 -4.58 -8.33
C GLN A 125 6.13 -5.32 -8.34
N VAL A 126 6.16 -6.57 -7.88
CA VAL A 126 7.38 -7.40 -7.88
C VAL A 126 7.84 -7.68 -9.31
N TYR A 127 6.94 -8.08 -10.21
CA TYR A 127 7.25 -8.26 -11.65
C TYR A 127 7.81 -6.98 -12.28
N GLY A 128 7.19 -5.84 -12.00
CA GLY A 128 7.65 -4.54 -12.50
C GLY A 128 9.05 -4.18 -12.02
N ALA A 129 9.31 -4.35 -10.73
CA ALA A 129 10.63 -4.08 -10.13
C ALA A 129 11.69 -5.05 -10.66
N PHE A 130 11.37 -6.33 -10.79
CA PHE A 130 12.26 -7.35 -11.35
C PHE A 130 12.65 -7.04 -12.79
N SER A 131 11.69 -6.75 -13.67
CA SER A 131 11.96 -6.44 -15.08
C SER A 131 12.81 -5.18 -15.23
N TRP A 132 12.57 -4.18 -14.41
CA TRP A 132 13.40 -2.98 -14.38
C TRP A 132 14.82 -3.26 -13.88
N GLY A 133 14.98 -4.00 -12.78
CA GLY A 133 16.29 -4.41 -12.28
C GLY A 133 17.07 -5.24 -13.30
N LEU A 134 16.39 -6.12 -14.02
CA LEU A 134 16.98 -6.93 -15.10
C LEU A 134 17.50 -6.04 -16.25
N GLY A 135 16.71 -5.05 -16.65
CA GLY A 135 17.10 -4.09 -17.68
C GLY A 135 18.38 -3.35 -17.30
N ILE A 136 18.42 -2.78 -16.11
CA ILE A 136 19.60 -2.08 -15.59
C ILE A 136 20.84 -2.99 -15.53
N ALA A 137 20.66 -4.27 -15.19
CA ALA A 137 21.76 -5.20 -15.07
C ALA A 137 22.32 -5.68 -16.39
N LEU A 138 21.50 -5.81 -17.44
CA LEU A 138 21.89 -6.53 -18.66
C LEU A 138 21.90 -5.68 -19.94
N SER A 139 21.12 -4.61 -20.03
CA SER A 139 20.89 -3.94 -21.32
C SER A 139 20.81 -2.42 -21.27
N GLU A 140 20.41 -1.83 -20.16
CA GLU A 140 20.22 -0.38 -20.08
C GLU A 140 21.53 0.34 -19.74
N GLU A 141 21.89 1.35 -20.54
CA GLU A 141 23.08 2.16 -20.30
C GLU A 141 22.80 3.64 -20.63
N PHE A 142 23.22 4.54 -19.75
CA PHE A 142 23.29 5.97 -20.03
C PHE A 142 24.64 6.31 -20.66
N VAL A 143 24.63 6.57 -21.96
CA VAL A 143 25.82 6.92 -22.73
C VAL A 143 25.88 8.42 -22.95
N TYR A 144 27.05 9.02 -22.70
CA TYR A 144 27.32 10.42 -22.96
C TYR A 144 28.51 10.54 -23.90
N SER A 145 28.46 11.52 -24.82
CA SER A 145 29.60 11.90 -25.62
C SER A 145 30.63 12.68 -24.80
N GLU A 146 31.82 12.92 -25.40
CA GLU A 146 32.90 13.66 -24.73
C GLU A 146 32.49 15.10 -24.31
N ASP A 147 31.58 15.73 -25.03
CA ASP A 147 31.05 17.06 -24.75
C ASP A 147 29.89 17.06 -23.72
N GLY A 148 29.52 15.89 -23.21
CA GLY A 148 28.44 15.72 -22.23
C GLY A 148 27.04 15.59 -22.85
N SER A 149 26.92 15.52 -24.17
CA SER A 149 25.62 15.28 -24.81
C SER A 149 25.12 13.85 -24.53
N PHE A 150 23.84 13.75 -24.14
CA PHE A 150 23.21 12.45 -23.82
C PHE A 150 22.84 11.70 -25.10
N LEU A 151 23.36 10.49 -25.26
CA LEU A 151 23.21 9.67 -26.48
C LEU A 151 22.11 8.61 -26.37
N SER A 152 21.78 8.15 -25.17
CA SER A 152 20.75 7.11 -24.93
C SER A 152 19.33 7.69 -24.82
N GLY A 153 18.97 8.68 -25.67
CA GLY A 153 17.72 9.42 -25.58
C GLY A 153 16.50 8.77 -26.24
N THR A 154 16.68 7.63 -26.88
CA THR A 154 15.60 6.90 -27.57
C THR A 154 15.58 5.44 -27.15
N PHE A 155 14.46 4.74 -27.34
CA PHE A 155 14.39 3.29 -27.09
C PHE A 155 15.20 2.44 -28.06
N ALA A 156 15.76 3.03 -29.10
CA ALA A 156 16.74 2.36 -29.97
C ALA A 156 18.14 2.30 -29.32
N ASP A 157 18.42 3.22 -28.41
CA ASP A 157 19.72 3.38 -27.76
C ASP A 157 19.67 2.98 -26.29
N TYR A 158 18.54 3.26 -25.62
CA TYR A 158 18.25 2.82 -24.24
C TYR A 158 17.38 1.57 -24.28
N LEU A 159 18.02 0.42 -24.09
CA LEU A 159 17.42 -0.89 -24.35
C LEU A 159 16.64 -1.40 -23.13
N CYS A 160 15.41 -0.89 -22.94
CA CYS A 160 14.49 -1.49 -22.00
C CYS A 160 14.17 -2.93 -22.40
N PRO A 161 14.18 -3.89 -21.47
CA PRO A 161 13.86 -5.28 -21.79
C PRO A 161 12.41 -5.42 -22.28
N THR A 162 12.22 -6.23 -23.29
CA THR A 162 10.89 -6.57 -23.80
C THR A 162 10.32 -7.78 -23.07
N ALA A 163 9.01 -7.98 -23.13
CA ALA A 163 8.35 -9.06 -22.41
C ALA A 163 8.95 -10.47 -22.66
N PRO A 164 9.38 -10.84 -23.89
CA PRO A 164 10.04 -12.12 -24.14
C PRO A 164 11.44 -12.25 -23.51
N GLU A 165 12.09 -11.15 -23.20
CA GLU A 165 13.45 -11.12 -22.62
C GLU A 165 13.42 -11.22 -21.07
N VAL A 166 12.26 -10.98 -20.46
CA VAL A 166 12.10 -11.06 -19.00
C VAL A 166 11.61 -12.46 -18.64
N PRO A 167 12.42 -13.28 -17.96
CA PRO A 167 11.97 -14.58 -17.48
C PRO A 167 10.93 -14.40 -16.37
N GLU A 168 10.03 -15.36 -16.23
CA GLU A 168 9.02 -15.35 -15.17
C GLU A 168 9.66 -15.69 -13.82
N PRO A 169 9.71 -14.77 -12.84
CA PRO A 169 10.23 -15.07 -11.51
C PRO A 169 9.21 -15.89 -10.71
N GLU A 170 9.70 -16.81 -9.90
CA GLU A 170 8.90 -17.44 -8.84
C GLU A 170 8.83 -16.50 -7.65
N ILE A 171 7.62 -15.96 -7.37
CA ILE A 171 7.40 -15.00 -6.29
C ILE A 171 6.87 -15.73 -5.06
N LEU A 172 7.53 -15.53 -3.93
CA LEU A 172 7.13 -16.04 -2.63
C LEU A 172 6.89 -14.86 -1.69
N HIS A 173 5.95 -15.04 -0.78
CA HIS A 173 5.66 -14.06 0.25
C HIS A 173 5.87 -14.65 1.64
N MET A 174 6.45 -13.86 2.52
CA MET A 174 6.49 -14.14 3.94
C MET A 174 5.97 -12.94 4.71
N VAL A 175 5.56 -13.16 5.94
CA VAL A 175 5.10 -12.10 6.84
C VAL A 175 5.91 -12.14 8.10
N THR A 176 6.62 -11.04 8.39
CA THR A 176 7.18 -10.78 9.71
C THR A 176 6.18 -9.91 10.46
N PRO A 177 5.51 -10.43 11.50
CA PRO A 177 4.46 -9.68 12.18
C PRO A 177 5.00 -8.40 12.82
N GLU A 178 4.29 -7.30 12.61
CA GLU A 178 4.55 -6.01 13.21
C GLU A 178 3.46 -5.69 14.25
N PRO A 179 3.80 -5.51 15.54
CA PRO A 179 2.81 -5.33 16.59
C PRO A 179 2.14 -3.93 16.60
N PHE A 180 2.74 -2.94 15.92
CA PHE A 180 2.24 -1.57 15.94
C PHE A 180 1.23 -1.27 14.82
N THR A 181 1.13 -2.14 13.83
CA THR A 181 0.15 -1.99 12.75
C THR A 181 -0.68 -3.26 12.55
N PRO A 182 -1.98 -3.13 12.19
CA PRO A 182 -2.83 -4.31 11.94
C PRO A 182 -2.49 -5.02 10.62
N LEU A 183 -1.63 -4.45 9.80
CA LEU A 183 -1.24 -4.99 8.49
C LEU A 183 0.13 -5.70 8.49
N GLY A 184 0.80 -5.74 9.62
CA GLY A 184 2.12 -6.37 9.76
C GLY A 184 3.28 -5.50 9.33
#